data_eff453e24f670e91b9a06c590c2ddac9
#
_entry.id   eff453e24f670e91b9a06c590c2ddac9
#
_cell.length_a   1.000
_cell.length_b   1.000
_cell.length_c   1.000
_cell.angle_alpha   90.00
_cell.angle_beta   90.00
_cell.angle_gamma   90.00
#
_symmetry.space_group_name_H-M   'P 1'
#
loop_
_entity.id
_entity.type
_entity.pdbx_description
1 polymer ?
#
loop_
_entity_poly.entity_id
_entity_poly.type
_entity_poly.pdbx_seq_one_letter_code
_entity_poly.pdbx_strand_id
1 'polypeptide(L)'
;MYDNPQGLIAGSVIMWVVTTLCVGMRFSQKLRDRQRFFASDWLIVAAWIFGTGLTILEIYGVAIKSLGYKIGAAILDPTAITGQLNKAKHIQLAFLLLGIAGIDLVKLSVCFLYWQLFAKAHTKLRRFLIVWITLIALWGTSFVLAGLLECGSHLTAVFGTPTEYLKHCGSAVPSGYAMVATDFAADFVTLIIPIPVVLGLHIDTRKKILTLLIFLIGALSVASSITKGYIYIRSSMGMYTEDALIILTGISMWNLAEVQIGIIAACGPLLRPVLIRAFSPLTTLIASKWRSSSQVARHPKENQELPSHSDMPGSEVDLAKQSTLSEAKAGAQ
;
A
#
# COMPACT_ATOMS: atom_id res chain seq x y z
N MET A 1 -20.45 -13.15 1.90
CA MET A 1 -19.62 -12.11 2.51
C MET A 1 -19.93 -10.73 1.90
N TYR A 2 -20.18 -10.62 0.60
CA TYR A 2 -20.47 -9.35 -0.11
C TYR A 2 -21.95 -9.03 -0.24
N ASP A 3 -22.83 -9.69 0.50
CA ASP A 3 -24.29 -9.51 0.50
C ASP A 3 -24.81 -8.61 1.64
N ASN A 4 -23.91 -7.80 2.23
CA ASN A 4 -24.26 -6.83 3.26
C ASN A 4 -24.10 -5.39 2.74
N PRO A 5 -25.15 -4.76 2.23
CA PRO A 5 -25.05 -3.42 1.65
C PRO A 5 -24.65 -2.34 2.66
N GLN A 6 -25.03 -2.47 3.93
CA GLN A 6 -24.64 -1.53 4.97
C GLN A 6 -23.16 -1.62 5.30
N GLY A 7 -22.62 -2.84 5.33
CA GLY A 7 -21.18 -3.08 5.55
C GLY A 7 -20.33 -2.53 4.40
N LEU A 8 -20.80 -2.63 3.15
CA LEU A 8 -20.12 -2.06 1.97
C LEU A 8 -20.05 -0.54 2.04
N ILE A 9 -21.18 0.14 2.32
CA ILE A 9 -21.22 1.59 2.48
C ILE A 9 -20.32 2.04 3.63
N ALA A 10 -20.43 1.40 4.80
CA ALA A 10 -19.61 1.76 5.95
C ALA A 10 -18.11 1.59 5.68
N GLY A 11 -17.71 0.48 5.04
CA GLY A 11 -16.32 0.20 4.69
C GLY A 11 -15.76 1.23 3.70
N SER A 12 -16.50 1.54 2.62
CA SER A 12 -16.08 2.51 1.62
C SER A 12 -15.97 3.93 2.18
N VAL A 13 -16.93 4.35 3.02
CA VAL A 13 -16.90 5.67 3.68
C VAL A 13 -15.74 5.78 4.68
N ILE A 14 -15.52 4.77 5.51
CA ILE A 14 -14.40 4.76 6.46
C ILE A 14 -13.07 4.88 5.72
N MET A 15 -12.86 4.08 4.67
CA MET A 15 -11.63 4.14 3.86
C MET A 15 -11.46 5.54 3.24
N TRP A 16 -12.50 6.11 2.66
CA TRP A 16 -12.48 7.45 2.07
C TRP A 16 -12.14 8.55 3.10
N VAL A 17 -12.73 8.49 4.30
CA VAL A 17 -12.44 9.45 5.39
C VAL A 17 -10.96 9.35 5.79
N VAL A 18 -10.45 8.14 6.03
CA VAL A 18 -9.04 7.92 6.40
C VAL A 18 -8.10 8.44 5.31
N THR A 19 -8.40 8.15 4.05
CA THR A 19 -7.61 8.61 2.90
C THR A 19 -7.62 10.12 2.79
N THR A 20 -8.78 10.77 2.94
CA THR A 20 -8.92 12.23 2.92
C THR A 20 -8.12 12.88 4.03
N LEU A 21 -8.15 12.32 5.24
CA LEU A 21 -7.32 12.79 6.35
C LEU A 21 -5.83 12.65 6.06
N CYS A 22 -5.39 11.54 5.47
CA CYS A 22 -3.98 11.33 5.11
C CYS A 22 -3.51 12.33 4.04
N VAL A 23 -4.30 12.58 3.01
CA VAL A 23 -4.01 13.57 1.96
C VAL A 23 -4.00 14.98 2.57
N GLY A 24 -4.99 15.33 3.38
CA GLY A 24 -5.06 16.62 4.08
C GLY A 24 -3.86 16.86 4.99
N MET A 25 -3.44 15.86 5.77
CA MET A 25 -2.24 15.93 6.60
C MET A 25 -0.97 16.11 5.78
N ARG A 26 -0.83 15.43 4.63
CA ARG A 26 0.30 15.58 3.71
C ARG A 26 0.44 17.02 3.22
N PHE A 27 -0.67 17.64 2.79
CA PHE A 27 -0.70 19.03 2.33
C PHE A 27 -0.42 20.01 3.44
N SER A 28 -1.08 19.84 4.59
CA SER A 28 -0.91 20.70 5.78
C SER A 28 0.55 20.74 6.24
N GLN A 29 1.25 19.59 6.20
CA GLN A 29 2.67 19.55 6.54
C GLN A 29 3.55 20.32 5.57
N LYS A 30 3.33 20.12 4.25
CA LYS A 30 4.10 20.83 3.24
C LYS A 30 3.90 22.34 3.30
N LEU A 31 2.67 22.79 3.57
CA LEU A 31 2.37 24.20 3.79
C LEU A 31 3.08 24.74 5.05
N ARG A 32 3.03 23.99 6.15
CA ARG A 32 3.69 24.36 7.40
C ARG A 32 5.20 24.47 7.27
N ASP A 33 5.80 23.51 6.55
CA ASP A 33 7.25 23.44 6.35
C ASP A 33 7.71 24.31 5.16
N ARG A 34 6.83 25.07 4.52
CA ARG A 34 7.06 25.91 3.32
C ARG A 34 7.79 25.16 2.20
N GLN A 35 7.49 23.87 2.06
CA GLN A 35 8.10 23.04 1.04
C GLN A 35 7.41 23.26 -0.33
N ARG A 36 8.20 23.15 -1.42
CA ARG A 36 7.63 23.21 -2.77
C ARG A 36 6.78 21.98 -3.07
N PHE A 37 5.66 22.18 -3.76
CA PHE A 37 4.85 21.10 -4.29
C PHE A 37 5.54 20.49 -5.51
N PHE A 38 5.56 19.17 -5.55
CA PHE A 38 6.15 18.38 -6.62
C PHE A 38 5.07 17.61 -7.39
N ALA A 39 5.46 17.00 -8.53
CA ALA A 39 4.54 16.18 -9.34
C ALA A 39 3.87 15.08 -8.52
N SER A 40 4.58 14.45 -7.58
CA SER A 40 4.02 13.42 -6.69
C SER A 40 2.82 13.90 -5.86
N ASP A 41 2.76 15.21 -5.53
CA ASP A 41 1.67 15.76 -4.73
C ASP A 41 0.41 16.00 -5.56
N TRP A 42 0.57 16.45 -6.79
CA TRP A 42 -0.54 16.64 -7.72
C TRP A 42 -1.11 15.31 -8.20
N LEU A 43 -0.24 14.31 -8.43
CA LEU A 43 -0.68 12.96 -8.79
C LEU A 43 -1.49 12.31 -7.69
N ILE A 44 -1.12 12.50 -6.40
CA ILE A 44 -1.90 11.95 -5.30
C ILE A 44 -3.25 12.64 -5.12
N VAL A 45 -3.36 13.95 -5.40
CA VAL A 45 -4.65 14.65 -5.43
C VAL A 45 -5.52 14.12 -6.56
N ALA A 46 -4.96 13.94 -7.75
CA ALA A 46 -5.69 13.33 -8.86
C ALA A 46 -6.17 11.92 -8.49
N ALA A 47 -5.31 11.07 -7.92
CA ALA A 47 -5.68 9.74 -7.44
C ALA A 47 -6.80 9.79 -6.39
N TRP A 48 -6.75 10.76 -5.46
CA TRP A 48 -7.79 10.96 -4.46
C TRP A 48 -9.14 11.36 -5.08
N ILE A 49 -9.14 12.18 -6.15
CA ILE A 49 -10.36 12.53 -6.89
C ILE A 49 -10.97 11.26 -7.51
N PHE A 50 -10.15 10.42 -8.17
CA PHE A 50 -10.59 9.14 -8.72
C PHE A 50 -11.10 8.18 -7.64
N GLY A 51 -10.38 8.07 -6.51
CA GLY A 51 -10.80 7.28 -5.35
C GLY A 51 -12.12 7.77 -4.73
N THR A 52 -12.36 9.09 -4.72
CA THR A 52 -13.66 9.68 -4.32
C THR A 52 -14.75 9.29 -5.31
N GLY A 53 -14.48 9.33 -6.62
CA GLY A 53 -15.38 8.86 -7.65
C GLY A 53 -15.78 7.40 -7.47
N LEU A 54 -14.82 6.51 -7.16
CA LEU A 54 -15.08 5.10 -6.86
C LEU A 54 -15.97 4.94 -5.63
N THR A 55 -15.74 5.71 -4.57
CA THR A 55 -16.58 5.69 -3.36
C THR A 55 -18.02 6.12 -3.65
N ILE A 56 -18.19 7.16 -4.46
CA ILE A 56 -19.52 7.62 -4.89
C ILE A 56 -20.22 6.54 -5.73
N LEU A 57 -19.50 5.89 -6.65
CA LEU A 57 -20.04 4.80 -7.46
C LEU A 57 -20.44 3.59 -6.62
N GLU A 58 -19.68 3.25 -5.57
CA GLU A 58 -20.03 2.16 -4.65
C GLU A 58 -21.35 2.46 -3.93
N ILE A 59 -21.46 3.66 -3.34
CA ILE A 59 -22.69 4.08 -2.65
C ILE A 59 -23.88 4.12 -3.62
N TYR A 60 -23.69 4.66 -4.82
CA TYR A 60 -24.71 4.70 -5.85
C TYR A 60 -25.13 3.30 -6.31
N GLY A 61 -24.16 2.40 -6.52
CA GLY A 61 -24.42 1.01 -6.91
C GLY A 61 -25.23 0.23 -5.88
N VAL A 62 -24.95 0.47 -4.59
CA VAL A 62 -25.76 -0.10 -3.50
C VAL A 62 -27.15 0.53 -3.45
N ALA A 63 -27.28 1.86 -3.64
CA ALA A 63 -28.58 2.56 -3.61
C ALA A 63 -29.52 2.07 -4.70
N ILE A 64 -29.03 1.78 -5.90
CA ILE A 64 -29.85 1.22 -7.01
C ILE A 64 -29.95 -0.31 -6.99
N LYS A 65 -29.48 -0.97 -5.90
CA LYS A 65 -29.49 -2.41 -5.68
C LYS A 65 -28.73 -3.22 -6.74
N SER A 66 -27.73 -2.63 -7.37
CA SER A 66 -26.83 -3.30 -8.34
C SER A 66 -25.57 -3.88 -7.71
N LEU A 67 -25.25 -3.47 -6.48
CA LEU A 67 -24.12 -3.99 -5.68
C LEU A 67 -24.61 -4.38 -4.29
N GLY A 68 -24.06 -5.44 -3.72
CA GLY A 68 -24.36 -5.89 -2.35
C GLY A 68 -25.68 -6.67 -2.21
N TYR A 69 -26.32 -7.05 -3.30
CA TYR A 69 -27.57 -7.80 -3.30
C TYR A 69 -27.47 -9.07 -4.13
N LYS A 70 -28.19 -10.12 -3.71
CA LYS A 70 -28.35 -11.35 -4.50
C LYS A 70 -29.41 -11.11 -5.58
N ILE A 71 -29.23 -11.73 -6.74
CA ILE A 71 -30.30 -11.84 -7.73
C ILE A 71 -31.32 -12.76 -7.08
N GLY A 72 -32.32 -12.17 -6.44
CA GLY A 72 -33.23 -12.94 -5.60
C GLY A 72 -34.05 -13.92 -6.42
N ALA A 73 -34.20 -15.14 -5.91
CA ALA A 73 -35.20 -16.12 -6.40
C ALA A 73 -36.63 -15.62 -6.32
N ALA A 74 -36.88 -14.46 -5.74
CA ALA A 74 -38.20 -13.81 -5.64
C ALA A 74 -38.59 -12.92 -6.82
N ILE A 75 -37.63 -12.60 -7.73
CA ILE A 75 -37.96 -11.87 -8.96
C ILE A 75 -38.24 -12.88 -10.05
N LEU A 76 -39.47 -13.36 -10.08
CA LEU A 76 -40.06 -14.22 -11.14
C LEU A 76 -40.13 -13.55 -12.50
N ASP A 77 -39.76 -12.27 -12.63
CA ASP A 77 -39.80 -11.51 -13.86
C ASP A 77 -38.43 -11.40 -14.54
N PRO A 78 -38.19 -12.12 -15.67
CA PRO A 78 -36.92 -12.09 -16.40
C PRO A 78 -36.52 -10.68 -16.88
N THR A 79 -37.46 -9.79 -17.07
CA THR A 79 -37.22 -8.41 -17.53
C THR A 79 -36.61 -7.55 -16.44
N ALA A 80 -36.98 -7.75 -15.17
CA ALA A 80 -36.43 -7.06 -14.02
C ALA A 80 -34.96 -7.48 -13.75
N ILE A 81 -34.66 -8.77 -13.90
CA ILE A 81 -33.30 -9.31 -13.76
C ILE A 81 -32.38 -8.73 -14.83
N THR A 82 -32.81 -8.69 -16.09
CA THR A 82 -32.04 -8.09 -17.19
C THR A 82 -31.82 -6.61 -17.00
N GLY A 83 -32.78 -5.86 -16.49
CA GLY A 83 -32.63 -4.45 -16.18
C GLY A 83 -31.61 -4.17 -15.05
N GLN A 84 -31.60 -4.99 -14.00
CA GLN A 84 -30.68 -4.86 -12.89
C GLN A 84 -29.24 -5.21 -13.31
N LEU A 85 -29.06 -6.28 -14.07
CA LEU A 85 -27.76 -6.68 -14.60
C LEU A 85 -27.19 -5.64 -15.57
N ASN A 86 -28.03 -5.01 -16.40
CA ASN A 86 -27.60 -3.96 -17.31
C ASN A 86 -27.10 -2.71 -16.56
N LYS A 87 -27.80 -2.30 -15.49
CA LYS A 87 -27.33 -1.22 -14.60
C LYS A 87 -25.98 -1.56 -13.96
N ALA A 88 -25.81 -2.82 -13.51
CA ALA A 88 -24.55 -3.28 -12.93
C ALA A 88 -23.40 -3.21 -13.93
N LYS A 89 -23.61 -3.53 -15.20
CA LYS A 89 -22.57 -3.43 -16.26
C LYS A 89 -22.09 -1.98 -16.45
N HIS A 90 -22.98 -0.99 -16.46
CA HIS A 90 -22.60 0.43 -16.58
C HIS A 90 -21.72 0.88 -15.40
N ILE A 91 -22.11 0.50 -14.19
CA ILE A 91 -21.33 0.79 -12.98
C ILE A 91 -19.98 0.10 -13.05
N GLN A 92 -19.94 -1.17 -13.47
CA GLN A 92 -18.69 -1.93 -13.57
C GLN A 92 -17.70 -1.33 -14.57
N LEU A 93 -18.17 -0.86 -15.73
CA LEU A 93 -17.32 -0.14 -16.68
C LEU A 93 -16.72 1.14 -16.08
N ALA A 94 -17.55 1.92 -15.36
CA ALA A 94 -17.06 3.11 -14.67
C ALA A 94 -16.02 2.76 -13.58
N PHE A 95 -16.27 1.69 -12.80
CA PHE A 95 -15.30 1.17 -11.82
C PHE A 95 -13.99 0.74 -12.48
N LEU A 96 -14.07 0.07 -13.63
CA LEU A 96 -12.88 -0.37 -14.37
C LEU A 96 -12.03 0.85 -14.76
N LEU A 97 -12.61 1.83 -15.43
CA LEU A 97 -11.87 2.98 -15.94
C LEU A 97 -11.31 3.88 -14.83
N LEU A 98 -12.14 4.22 -13.83
CA LEU A 98 -11.70 5.03 -12.69
C LEU A 98 -10.70 4.27 -11.83
N GLY A 99 -10.88 2.96 -11.68
CA GLY A 99 -9.97 2.10 -10.93
C GLY A 99 -8.58 2.03 -11.56
N ILE A 100 -8.49 1.72 -12.86
CA ILE A 100 -7.20 1.66 -13.57
C ILE A 100 -6.49 3.01 -13.50
N ALA A 101 -7.20 4.11 -13.81
CA ALA A 101 -6.63 5.45 -13.74
C ALA A 101 -6.20 5.82 -12.31
N GLY A 102 -7.01 5.49 -11.29
CA GLY A 102 -6.68 5.75 -9.89
C GLY A 102 -5.44 4.99 -9.42
N ILE A 103 -5.35 3.69 -9.71
CA ILE A 103 -4.20 2.84 -9.37
C ILE A 103 -2.92 3.34 -10.08
N ASP A 104 -3.02 3.66 -11.37
CA ASP A 104 -1.88 4.18 -12.15
C ASP A 104 -1.35 5.49 -11.54
N LEU A 105 -2.22 6.44 -11.21
CA LEU A 105 -1.85 7.70 -10.57
C LEU A 105 -1.20 7.50 -9.20
N VAL A 106 -1.67 6.53 -8.40
CA VAL A 106 -1.04 6.16 -7.14
C VAL A 106 0.38 5.64 -7.36
N LYS A 107 0.55 4.69 -8.28
CA LYS A 107 1.87 4.10 -8.62
C LYS A 107 2.83 5.17 -9.11
N LEU A 108 2.37 6.04 -9.99
CA LEU A 108 3.16 7.19 -10.49
C LEU A 108 3.55 8.13 -9.35
N SER A 109 2.61 8.48 -8.46
CA SER A 109 2.90 9.34 -7.30
C SER A 109 4.00 8.74 -6.41
N VAL A 110 3.93 7.43 -6.12
CA VAL A 110 4.93 6.72 -5.33
C VAL A 110 6.29 6.69 -6.03
N CYS A 111 6.32 6.41 -7.34
CA CYS A 111 7.56 6.37 -8.11
C CYS A 111 8.22 7.76 -8.20
N PHE A 112 7.44 8.83 -8.41
CA PHE A 112 7.95 10.21 -8.36
C PHE A 112 8.46 10.58 -6.97
N LEU A 113 7.81 10.12 -5.90
CA LEU A 113 8.29 10.30 -4.54
C LEU A 113 9.64 9.59 -4.33
N TYR A 114 9.79 8.34 -4.80
CA TYR A 114 11.08 7.63 -4.74
C TYR A 114 12.16 8.34 -5.55
N TRP A 115 11.81 8.88 -6.70
CA TRP A 115 12.74 9.67 -7.50
C TRP A 115 13.22 10.92 -6.76
N GLN A 116 12.32 11.64 -6.08
CA GLN A 116 12.68 12.80 -5.27
C GLN A 116 13.59 12.44 -4.10
N LEU A 117 13.34 11.32 -3.44
CA LEU A 117 14.07 10.91 -2.24
C LEU A 117 15.45 10.30 -2.57
N PHE A 118 15.55 9.49 -3.62
CA PHE A 118 16.71 8.62 -3.84
C PHE A 118 17.51 8.92 -5.11
N ALA A 119 16.96 9.66 -6.09
CA ALA A 119 17.61 9.89 -7.38
C ALA A 119 18.91 10.73 -7.29
N LYS A 120 19.07 11.50 -6.21
CA LYS A 120 20.30 12.28 -5.97
C LYS A 120 21.46 11.43 -5.47
N ALA A 121 21.16 10.31 -4.78
CA ALA A 121 22.16 9.45 -4.16
C ALA A 121 22.72 8.36 -5.10
N HIS A 122 21.89 7.86 -6.05
CA HIS A 122 22.23 6.71 -6.89
C HIS A 122 21.86 6.90 -8.35
N THR A 123 22.83 7.12 -9.24
CA THR A 123 22.61 7.33 -10.68
C THR A 123 21.95 6.11 -11.37
N LYS A 124 22.28 4.89 -10.96
CA LYS A 124 21.67 3.67 -11.52
C LYS A 124 20.17 3.59 -11.18
N LEU A 125 19.82 3.89 -9.92
CA LEU A 125 18.44 3.90 -9.46
C LEU A 125 17.62 5.01 -10.15
N ARG A 126 18.24 6.19 -10.38
CA ARG A 126 17.59 7.28 -11.13
C ARG A 126 17.18 6.84 -12.53
N ARG A 127 18.08 6.19 -13.28
CA ARG A 127 17.78 5.70 -14.65
C ARG A 127 16.67 4.63 -14.61
N PHE A 128 16.75 3.69 -13.67
CA PHE A 128 15.72 2.68 -13.50
C PHE A 128 14.35 3.31 -13.22
N LEU A 129 14.27 4.27 -12.29
CA LEU A 129 13.01 4.95 -11.95
C LEU A 129 12.41 5.72 -13.14
N ILE A 130 13.22 6.36 -13.97
CA ILE A 130 12.72 7.05 -15.19
C ILE A 130 12.05 6.03 -16.11
N VAL A 131 12.72 4.91 -16.40
CA VAL A 131 12.16 3.85 -17.26
C VAL A 131 10.90 3.27 -16.62
N TRP A 132 10.92 3.02 -15.31
CA TRP A 132 9.78 2.46 -14.59
C TRP A 132 8.56 3.38 -14.59
N ILE A 133 8.74 4.70 -14.34
CA ILE A 133 7.69 5.71 -14.44
C ILE A 133 7.08 5.73 -15.84
N THR A 134 7.90 5.68 -16.88
CA THR A 134 7.44 5.66 -18.28
C THR A 134 6.63 4.38 -18.55
N LEU A 135 7.10 3.22 -18.08
CA LEU A 135 6.38 1.94 -18.25
C LEU A 135 5.03 1.96 -17.54
N ILE A 136 4.94 2.48 -16.31
CA ILE A 136 3.68 2.59 -15.57
C ILE A 136 2.71 3.52 -16.30
N ALA A 137 3.16 4.71 -16.72
CA ALA A 137 2.31 5.66 -17.45
C ALA A 137 1.77 5.06 -18.77
N LEU A 138 2.60 4.33 -19.52
CA LEU A 138 2.18 3.62 -20.73
C LEU A 138 1.21 2.47 -20.40
N TRP A 139 1.44 1.75 -19.30
CA TRP A 139 0.57 0.68 -18.83
C TRP A 139 -0.84 1.23 -18.52
N GLY A 140 -0.94 2.26 -17.68
CA GLY A 140 -2.23 2.84 -17.30
C GLY A 140 -3.00 3.39 -18.50
N THR A 141 -2.32 4.17 -19.37
CA THR A 141 -2.95 4.71 -20.59
C THR A 141 -3.40 3.61 -21.54
N SER A 142 -2.60 2.55 -21.73
CA SER A 142 -2.94 1.41 -22.59
C SER A 142 -4.17 0.66 -22.09
N PHE A 143 -4.27 0.38 -20.79
CA PHE A 143 -5.42 -0.35 -20.24
C PHE A 143 -6.68 0.51 -20.12
N VAL A 144 -6.57 1.82 -19.91
CA VAL A 144 -7.73 2.73 -20.01
C VAL A 144 -8.26 2.75 -21.46
N LEU A 145 -7.38 2.87 -22.44
CA LEU A 145 -7.77 2.81 -23.85
C LEU A 145 -8.33 1.45 -24.23
N ALA A 146 -7.72 0.35 -23.78
CA ALA A 146 -8.23 -1.00 -24.01
C ALA A 146 -9.62 -1.20 -23.41
N GLY A 147 -9.90 -0.69 -22.20
CA GLY A 147 -11.20 -0.74 -21.57
C GLY A 147 -12.25 0.11 -22.29
N LEU A 148 -11.88 1.27 -22.83
CA LEU A 148 -12.77 2.10 -23.65
C LEU A 148 -13.07 1.45 -24.99
N LEU A 149 -12.09 0.77 -25.59
CA LEU A 149 -12.18 0.16 -26.93
C LEU A 149 -12.41 -1.36 -26.85
N GLU A 150 -12.85 -1.89 -25.72
CA GLU A 150 -13.01 -3.32 -25.46
C GLU A 150 -13.84 -4.05 -26.53
N CYS A 151 -14.84 -3.36 -27.07
CA CYS A 151 -15.72 -3.84 -28.13
C CYS A 151 -15.47 -3.16 -29.49
N GLY A 152 -14.30 -2.54 -29.68
CA GLY A 152 -13.93 -1.85 -30.93
C GLY A 152 -14.89 -0.69 -31.27
N SER A 153 -15.43 -0.70 -32.48
CA SER A 153 -16.39 0.31 -32.95
C SER A 153 -17.81 0.14 -32.39
N HIS A 154 -18.12 -1.00 -31.76
CA HIS A 154 -19.46 -1.34 -31.24
C HIS A 154 -19.57 -1.08 -29.73
N LEU A 155 -19.35 0.15 -29.28
CA LEU A 155 -19.39 0.53 -27.85
C LEU A 155 -20.70 0.15 -27.15
N THR A 156 -21.82 0.11 -27.89
CA THR A 156 -23.12 -0.31 -27.36
C THR A 156 -23.19 -1.80 -27.03
N ALA A 157 -22.32 -2.63 -27.62
CA ALA A 157 -22.29 -4.07 -27.37
C ALA A 157 -21.86 -4.42 -25.93
N VAL A 158 -21.11 -3.53 -25.23
CA VAL A 158 -20.79 -3.67 -23.79
C VAL A 158 -22.07 -3.81 -22.96
N PHE A 159 -23.11 -3.09 -23.35
CA PHE A 159 -24.40 -3.03 -22.64
C PHE A 159 -25.45 -3.95 -23.25
N GLY A 160 -25.10 -4.64 -24.33
CA GLY A 160 -25.98 -5.54 -25.07
C GLY A 160 -26.21 -6.90 -24.39
N THR A 161 -26.86 -7.80 -25.15
CA THR A 161 -27.07 -9.19 -24.70
C THR A 161 -25.75 -9.93 -24.53
N PRO A 162 -25.69 -11.02 -23.71
CA PRO A 162 -24.48 -11.83 -23.58
C PRO A 162 -23.93 -12.36 -24.91
N THR A 163 -24.81 -12.64 -25.86
CA THR A 163 -24.45 -13.11 -27.22
C THR A 163 -23.80 -12.01 -28.05
N GLU A 164 -24.28 -10.78 -27.98
CA GLU A 164 -23.69 -9.60 -28.63
C GLU A 164 -22.33 -9.26 -28.03
N TYR A 165 -22.24 -9.31 -26.68
CA TYR A 165 -20.98 -9.10 -25.98
C TYR A 165 -19.92 -10.11 -26.41
N LEU A 166 -20.21 -11.41 -26.40
CA LEU A 166 -19.27 -12.44 -26.82
C LEU A 166 -18.87 -12.32 -28.30
N LYS A 167 -19.77 -11.82 -29.17
CA LYS A 167 -19.50 -11.64 -30.60
C LYS A 167 -18.57 -10.47 -30.89
N HIS A 168 -18.70 -9.36 -30.18
CA HIS A 168 -17.97 -8.12 -30.46
C HIS A 168 -16.85 -7.80 -29.47
N CYS A 169 -16.89 -8.35 -28.25
CA CYS A 169 -15.97 -8.06 -27.15
C CYS A 169 -15.13 -9.30 -26.74
N GLY A 170 -14.80 -10.17 -27.71
CA GLY A 170 -14.10 -11.45 -27.44
C GLY A 170 -12.70 -11.31 -26.84
N SER A 171 -12.07 -10.13 -26.93
CA SER A 171 -10.77 -9.83 -26.32
C SER A 171 -10.84 -9.41 -24.84
N ALA A 172 -12.02 -9.19 -24.30
CA ALA A 172 -12.24 -8.70 -22.94
C ALA A 172 -11.64 -9.60 -21.85
N VAL A 173 -11.89 -10.90 -21.93
CA VAL A 173 -11.38 -11.86 -20.94
C VAL A 173 -9.86 -11.98 -20.97
N PRO A 174 -9.19 -12.19 -22.13
CA PRO A 174 -7.73 -12.21 -22.21
C PRO A 174 -7.08 -10.91 -21.77
N SER A 175 -7.64 -9.73 -22.12
CA SER A 175 -7.13 -8.44 -21.69
C SER A 175 -7.24 -8.26 -20.18
N GLY A 176 -8.31 -8.75 -19.57
CA GLY A 176 -8.51 -8.74 -18.12
C GLY A 176 -7.48 -9.60 -17.38
N TYR A 177 -7.13 -10.78 -17.89
CA TYR A 177 -6.03 -11.59 -17.33
C TYR A 177 -4.69 -10.89 -17.43
N ALA A 178 -4.38 -10.27 -18.58
CA ALA A 178 -3.15 -9.52 -18.77
C ALA A 178 -3.08 -8.33 -17.81
N MET A 179 -4.19 -7.59 -17.65
CA MET A 179 -4.30 -6.46 -16.74
C MET A 179 -4.00 -6.89 -15.29
N VAL A 180 -4.67 -7.93 -14.78
CA VAL A 180 -4.51 -8.40 -13.41
C VAL A 180 -3.07 -8.89 -13.16
N ALA A 181 -2.49 -9.65 -14.09
CA ALA A 181 -1.13 -10.16 -13.93
C ALA A 181 -0.08 -9.04 -13.93
N THR A 182 -0.21 -8.08 -14.85
CA THR A 182 0.72 -6.96 -14.95
C THR A 182 0.53 -5.93 -13.83
N ASP A 183 -0.69 -5.73 -13.34
CA ASP A 183 -1.03 -4.89 -12.20
C ASP A 183 -0.33 -5.39 -10.94
N PHE A 184 -0.50 -6.68 -10.62
CA PHE A 184 0.19 -7.34 -9.52
C PHE A 184 1.72 -7.24 -9.65
N ALA A 185 2.27 -7.51 -10.85
CA ALA A 185 3.71 -7.41 -11.07
C ALA A 185 4.23 -5.98 -10.84
N ALA A 186 3.49 -4.97 -11.32
CA ALA A 186 3.85 -3.57 -11.12
C ALA A 186 3.79 -3.15 -9.64
N ASP A 187 2.80 -3.61 -8.89
CA ASP A 187 2.70 -3.37 -7.44
C ASP A 187 3.88 -3.98 -6.71
N PHE A 188 4.20 -5.24 -7.00
CA PHE A 188 5.30 -5.96 -6.38
C PHE A 188 6.65 -5.29 -6.64
N VAL A 189 6.94 -4.92 -7.90
CA VAL A 189 8.17 -4.19 -8.25
C VAL A 189 8.22 -2.84 -7.53
N THR A 190 7.13 -2.06 -7.55
CA THR A 190 7.07 -0.74 -6.89
C THR A 190 7.30 -0.84 -5.39
N LEU A 191 6.82 -1.92 -4.75
CA LEU A 191 7.04 -2.19 -3.33
C LEU A 191 8.51 -2.54 -3.03
N ILE A 192 9.19 -3.29 -3.91
CA ILE A 192 10.58 -3.74 -3.71
C ILE A 192 11.60 -2.60 -3.89
N ILE A 193 11.33 -1.62 -4.75
CA ILE A 193 12.28 -0.53 -5.08
C ILE A 193 12.92 0.13 -3.85
N PRO A 194 12.21 0.50 -2.77
CA PRO A 194 12.81 1.16 -1.62
C PRO A 194 13.59 0.22 -0.70
N ILE A 195 13.40 -1.10 -0.79
CA ILE A 195 13.98 -2.07 0.18
C ILE A 195 15.52 -2.01 0.19
N PRO A 196 16.23 -2.13 -0.94
CA PRO A 196 17.70 -2.10 -0.94
C PRO A 196 18.26 -0.79 -0.39
N VAL A 197 17.58 0.33 -0.67
CA VAL A 197 18.01 1.65 -0.21
C VAL A 197 17.83 1.80 1.31
N VAL A 198 16.71 1.30 1.84
CA VAL A 198 16.42 1.35 3.28
C VAL A 198 17.32 0.41 4.08
N LEU A 199 17.64 -0.76 3.55
CA LEU A 199 18.53 -1.72 4.21
C LEU A 199 19.99 -1.23 4.27
N GLY A 200 20.43 -0.49 3.25
CA GLY A 200 21.79 0.11 3.20
C GLY A 200 21.97 1.35 4.09
N LEU A 201 20.89 1.89 4.67
CA LEU A 201 20.95 3.10 5.46
C LEU A 201 20.93 2.78 6.97
N HIS A 202 21.97 3.22 7.69
CA HIS A 202 22.05 3.13 9.16
C HIS A 202 21.01 4.09 9.78
N ILE A 203 19.82 3.58 10.09
CA ILE A 203 18.70 4.38 10.59
C ILE A 203 18.40 3.99 12.04
N ASP A 204 18.08 4.98 12.88
CA ASP A 204 17.58 4.77 14.24
C ASP A 204 16.38 3.82 14.27
N THR A 205 16.26 3.00 15.31
CA THR A 205 15.20 1.99 15.49
C THR A 205 13.79 2.57 15.33
N ARG A 206 13.56 3.79 15.80
CA ARG A 206 12.25 4.47 15.66
C ARG A 206 11.89 4.76 14.20
N LYS A 207 12.86 5.22 13.41
CA LYS A 207 12.67 5.49 11.97
C LYS A 207 12.51 4.17 11.20
N LYS A 208 13.16 3.08 11.64
CA LYS A 208 13.04 1.74 11.05
C LYS A 208 11.65 1.16 11.23
N ILE A 209 11.06 1.25 12.43
CA ILE A 209 9.70 0.78 12.73
C ILE A 209 8.67 1.50 11.85
N LEU A 210 8.78 2.84 11.73
CA LEU A 210 7.88 3.61 10.87
C LEU A 210 8.00 3.25 9.39
N THR A 211 9.22 2.99 8.92
CA THR A 211 9.43 2.51 7.54
C THR A 211 8.77 1.16 7.33
N LEU A 212 8.88 0.26 8.30
CA LEU A 212 8.24 -1.06 8.26
C LEU A 212 6.70 -0.94 8.23
N LEU A 213 6.12 -0.04 9.02
CA LEU A 213 4.66 0.21 8.99
C LEU A 213 4.19 0.71 7.63
N ILE A 214 4.90 1.65 7.01
CA ILE A 214 4.58 2.14 5.66
C ILE A 214 4.67 1.02 4.64
N PHE A 215 5.70 0.17 4.76
CA PHE A 215 5.88 -0.99 3.91
C PHE A 215 4.75 -2.02 4.09
N LEU A 216 4.29 -2.22 5.33
CA LEU A 216 3.16 -3.10 5.64
C LEU A 216 1.86 -2.59 4.99
N ILE A 217 1.60 -1.27 5.02
CA ILE A 217 0.44 -0.68 4.34
C ILE A 217 0.55 -0.89 2.82
N GLY A 218 1.75 -0.72 2.23
CA GLY A 218 2.00 -1.05 0.82
C GLY A 218 1.76 -2.53 0.50
N ALA A 219 2.15 -3.45 1.39
CA ALA A 219 1.88 -4.87 1.24
C ALA A 219 0.39 -5.21 1.32
N LEU A 220 -0.41 -4.47 2.11
CA LEU A 220 -1.87 -4.61 2.12
C LEU A 220 -2.50 -4.19 0.79
N SER A 221 -1.95 -3.16 0.10
CA SER A 221 -2.38 -2.80 -1.25
C SER A 221 -2.12 -3.95 -2.24
N VAL A 222 -0.94 -4.57 -2.18
CA VAL A 222 -0.61 -5.76 -2.99
C VAL A 222 -1.56 -6.93 -2.69
N ALA A 223 -1.90 -7.15 -1.42
CA ALA A 223 -2.83 -8.20 -1.02
C ALA A 223 -4.25 -7.96 -1.58
N SER A 224 -4.72 -6.70 -1.63
CA SER A 224 -6.01 -6.36 -2.26
C SER A 224 -6.00 -6.59 -3.77
N SER A 225 -4.90 -6.29 -4.46
CA SER A 225 -4.70 -6.58 -5.88
C SER A 225 -4.75 -8.09 -6.16
N ILE A 226 -4.06 -8.90 -5.34
CA ILE A 226 -4.11 -10.37 -5.45
C ILE A 226 -5.54 -10.89 -5.26
N THR A 227 -6.26 -10.39 -4.24
CA THR A 227 -7.62 -10.85 -3.95
C THR A 227 -8.58 -10.50 -5.08
N LYS A 228 -8.50 -9.26 -5.61
CA LYS A 228 -9.23 -8.82 -6.80
C LYS A 228 -8.96 -9.75 -8.00
N GLY A 229 -7.68 -10.04 -8.24
CA GLY A 229 -7.26 -10.93 -9.32
C GLY A 229 -7.76 -12.36 -9.16
N TYR A 230 -7.70 -12.92 -7.96
CA TYR A 230 -8.22 -14.25 -7.66
C TYR A 230 -9.73 -14.33 -7.94
N ILE A 231 -10.52 -13.34 -7.50
CA ILE A 231 -11.96 -13.30 -7.75
C ILE A 231 -12.22 -13.22 -9.26
N TYR A 232 -11.49 -12.35 -9.98
CA TYR A 232 -11.64 -12.20 -11.43
C TYR A 232 -11.35 -13.51 -12.19
N ILE A 233 -10.24 -14.17 -11.88
CA ILE A 233 -9.84 -15.43 -12.54
C ILE A 233 -10.86 -16.53 -12.27
N ARG A 234 -11.27 -16.71 -11.02
CA ARG A 234 -12.28 -17.71 -10.64
C ARG A 234 -13.62 -17.47 -11.31
N SER A 235 -14.03 -16.19 -11.43
CA SER A 235 -15.27 -15.80 -12.09
C SER A 235 -15.23 -16.09 -13.59
N SER A 236 -14.14 -15.76 -14.28
CA SER A 236 -14.02 -15.97 -15.71
C SER A 236 -13.88 -17.47 -16.11
N MET A 237 -13.43 -18.33 -15.18
CA MET A 237 -13.40 -19.78 -15.35
C MET A 237 -14.76 -20.45 -15.07
N GLY A 238 -15.80 -19.70 -14.69
CA GLY A 238 -17.11 -20.26 -14.32
C GLY A 238 -17.09 -21.12 -13.07
N MET A 239 -16.09 -20.96 -12.21
CA MET A 239 -15.91 -21.78 -11.00
C MET A 239 -16.71 -21.28 -9.79
N TYR A 240 -17.42 -20.15 -9.92
CA TYR A 240 -18.32 -19.63 -8.90
C TYR A 240 -19.75 -20.11 -9.10
N THR A 241 -20.34 -20.65 -8.05
CA THR A 241 -21.75 -20.99 -7.96
C THR A 241 -22.58 -19.81 -7.43
N GLU A 242 -21.91 -18.71 -7.07
CA GLU A 242 -22.54 -17.50 -6.51
C GLU A 242 -23.13 -16.62 -7.61
N ASP A 243 -24.07 -15.75 -7.22
CA ASP A 243 -24.71 -14.79 -8.11
C ASP A 243 -23.70 -13.80 -8.72
N ALA A 244 -23.83 -13.53 -10.01
CA ALA A 244 -22.96 -12.61 -10.76
C ALA A 244 -22.84 -11.22 -10.10
N LEU A 245 -23.90 -10.70 -9.47
CA LEU A 245 -23.89 -9.41 -8.77
C LEU A 245 -22.99 -9.43 -7.53
N ILE A 246 -22.91 -10.55 -6.81
CA ILE A 246 -22.06 -10.69 -5.64
C ILE A 246 -20.59 -10.71 -6.06
N ILE A 247 -20.26 -11.38 -7.17
CA ILE A 247 -18.93 -11.42 -7.73
C ILE A 247 -18.49 -10.03 -8.18
N LEU A 248 -19.34 -9.32 -8.92
CA LEU A 248 -19.09 -7.94 -9.35
C LEU A 248 -18.86 -7.01 -8.17
N THR A 249 -19.68 -7.14 -7.10
CA THR A 249 -19.53 -6.39 -5.86
C THR A 249 -18.16 -6.66 -5.21
N GLY A 250 -17.72 -7.92 -5.17
CA GLY A 250 -16.41 -8.28 -4.63
C GLY A 250 -15.26 -7.61 -5.41
N ILE A 251 -15.31 -7.65 -6.74
CA ILE A 251 -14.30 -7.00 -7.60
C ILE A 251 -14.28 -5.49 -7.38
N SER A 252 -15.45 -4.83 -7.35
CA SER A 252 -15.57 -3.38 -7.13
C SER A 252 -15.01 -2.95 -5.78
N MET A 253 -15.38 -3.66 -4.71
CA MET A 253 -14.93 -3.37 -3.35
C MET A 253 -13.38 -3.51 -3.22
N TRP A 254 -12.80 -4.57 -3.78
CA TRP A 254 -11.34 -4.75 -3.73
C TRP A 254 -10.59 -3.76 -4.61
N ASN A 255 -11.18 -3.34 -5.73
CA ASN A 255 -10.62 -2.29 -6.58
C ASN A 255 -10.60 -0.93 -5.84
N LEU A 256 -11.70 -0.58 -5.16
CA LEU A 256 -11.77 0.62 -4.31
C LEU A 256 -10.76 0.53 -3.16
N ALA A 257 -10.69 -0.61 -2.47
CA ALA A 257 -9.75 -0.81 -1.37
C ALA A 257 -8.29 -0.64 -1.81
N GLU A 258 -7.92 -1.18 -2.96
CA GLU A 258 -6.57 -1.07 -3.52
C GLU A 258 -6.18 0.39 -3.77
N VAL A 259 -7.05 1.19 -4.41
CA VAL A 259 -6.79 2.63 -4.64
C VAL A 259 -6.66 3.38 -3.32
N GLN A 260 -7.60 3.18 -2.38
CA GLN A 260 -7.61 3.91 -1.11
C GLN A 260 -6.40 3.56 -0.23
N ILE A 261 -6.07 2.27 -0.09
CA ILE A 261 -4.89 1.81 0.67
C ILE A 261 -3.61 2.30 -0.01
N GLY A 262 -3.56 2.27 -1.34
CA GLY A 262 -2.43 2.80 -2.10
C GLY A 262 -2.19 4.29 -1.88
N ILE A 263 -3.23 5.12 -1.82
CA ILE A 263 -3.12 6.55 -1.49
C ILE A 263 -2.58 6.73 -0.06
N ILE A 264 -3.07 5.96 0.91
CA ILE A 264 -2.59 6.01 2.30
C ILE A 264 -1.10 5.64 2.35
N ALA A 265 -0.69 4.57 1.66
CA ALA A 265 0.70 4.14 1.55
C ALA A 265 1.60 5.22 0.93
N ALA A 266 1.13 5.87 -0.15
CA ALA A 266 1.84 6.96 -0.83
C ALA A 266 2.02 8.21 0.04
N CYS A 267 1.11 8.47 0.98
CA CYS A 267 1.24 9.55 1.95
C CYS A 267 2.24 9.24 3.06
N GLY A 268 2.46 7.96 3.39
CA GLY A 268 3.23 7.48 4.54
C GLY A 268 4.63 8.09 4.70
N PRO A 269 5.51 8.10 3.67
CA PRO A 269 6.88 8.62 3.81
C PRO A 269 6.94 10.10 4.23
N LEU A 270 6.02 10.93 3.79
CA LEU A 270 5.95 12.35 4.13
C LEU A 270 5.28 12.58 5.49
N LEU A 271 4.43 11.67 5.95
CA LEU A 271 3.80 11.73 7.26
C LEU A 271 4.69 11.23 8.40
N ARG A 272 5.88 10.67 8.10
CA ARG A 272 6.84 10.20 9.13
C ARG A 272 7.05 11.17 10.30
N PRO A 273 7.34 12.48 10.10
CA PRO A 273 7.58 13.38 11.22
C PRO A 273 6.37 13.58 12.12
N VAL A 274 5.14 13.53 11.57
CA VAL A 274 3.90 13.62 12.36
C VAL A 274 3.66 12.32 13.12
N LEU A 275 3.80 11.19 12.45
CA LEU A 275 3.65 9.88 13.06
C LEU A 275 4.65 9.67 14.20
N ILE A 276 5.91 10.14 14.05
CA ILE A 276 6.90 10.10 15.14
C ILE A 276 6.41 10.92 16.34
N ARG A 277 5.88 12.12 16.11
CA ARG A 277 5.38 12.98 17.20
C ARG A 277 4.12 12.40 17.85
N ALA A 278 3.17 11.90 17.06
CA ALA A 278 1.92 11.34 17.55
C ALA A 278 2.10 10.02 18.32
N PHE A 279 3.01 9.16 17.82
CA PHE A 279 3.28 7.85 18.42
C PHE A 279 4.53 7.79 19.28
N SER A 280 5.14 8.95 19.63
CA SER A 280 6.33 8.98 20.49
C SER A 280 6.16 8.25 21.81
N PRO A 281 5.02 8.31 22.55
CA PRO A 281 4.84 7.54 23.77
C PRO A 281 4.79 6.03 23.51
N LEU A 282 4.14 5.60 22.42
CA LEU A 282 4.00 4.19 22.09
C LEU A 282 5.33 3.59 21.58
N THR A 283 6.06 4.33 20.75
CA THR A 283 7.36 3.89 20.22
C THR A 283 8.44 3.84 21.28
N THR A 284 8.38 4.67 22.33
CA THR A 284 9.27 4.55 23.49
C THR A 284 8.99 3.30 24.30
N LEU A 285 7.73 2.94 24.52
CA LEU A 285 7.34 1.69 25.20
C LEU A 285 7.78 0.44 24.44
N ILE A 286 7.59 0.40 23.13
CA ILE A 286 8.02 -0.73 22.29
C ILE A 286 9.55 -0.83 22.24
N ALA A 287 10.25 0.29 22.07
CA ALA A 287 11.70 0.33 22.03
C ALA A 287 12.33 -0.07 23.39
N SER A 288 11.74 0.33 24.53
CA SER A 288 12.20 -0.07 25.85
C SER A 288 12.04 -1.57 26.08
N LYS A 289 10.90 -2.14 25.66
CA LYS A 289 10.61 -3.58 25.76
C LYS A 289 11.57 -4.42 24.88
N TRP A 290 11.92 -3.94 23.70
CA TRP A 290 12.90 -4.58 22.81
C TRP A 290 14.33 -4.52 23.36
N ARG A 291 14.71 -3.38 23.99
CA ARG A 291 16.01 -3.23 24.63
C ARG A 291 16.13 -4.11 25.86
N SER A 292 15.08 -4.24 26.66
CA SER A 292 15.01 -5.16 27.80
C SER A 292 15.14 -6.63 27.36
N SER A 293 14.45 -7.03 26.28
CA SER A 293 14.51 -8.39 25.74
C SER A 293 15.89 -8.75 25.17
N SER A 294 16.58 -7.78 24.56
CA SER A 294 17.94 -7.99 24.01
C SER A 294 19.03 -7.96 25.08
N GLN A 295 18.82 -7.32 26.24
CA GLN A 295 19.73 -7.38 27.38
C GLN A 295 19.63 -8.71 28.13
N VAL A 296 18.41 -9.26 28.28
CA VAL A 296 18.21 -10.58 28.89
C VAL A 296 18.85 -11.71 28.05
N ALA A 297 18.91 -11.55 26.72
CA ALA A 297 19.57 -12.51 25.84
C ALA A 297 21.11 -12.42 25.82
N ARG A 298 21.72 -11.39 26.44
CA ARG A 298 23.17 -11.17 26.46
C ARG A 298 23.85 -11.50 27.80
N HIS A 299 23.10 -11.90 28.84
CA HIS A 299 23.65 -12.45 30.06
C HIS A 299 23.43 -13.96 30.08
N PRO A 300 24.41 -14.77 29.68
CA PRO A 300 24.51 -16.16 30.13
C PRO A 300 24.73 -16.13 31.65
N LYS A 301 24.06 -16.98 32.38
CA LYS A 301 24.23 -17.21 33.80
C LYS A 301 25.72 -17.45 34.09
N GLU A 302 26.39 -16.47 34.65
CA GLU A 302 27.69 -16.67 35.30
C GLU A 302 27.43 -17.32 36.65
N ASN A 303 28.01 -18.50 36.81
CA ASN A 303 27.81 -19.39 37.92
C ASN A 303 28.17 -18.70 39.24
N GLN A 304 27.28 -18.83 40.22
CA GLN A 304 27.62 -18.72 41.64
C GLN A 304 28.65 -19.78 41.98
N GLU A 305 29.89 -19.36 42.21
CA GLU A 305 30.84 -20.11 43.02
C GLU A 305 30.92 -19.49 44.41
N LEU A 306 30.74 -20.36 45.41
CA LEU A 306 30.79 -20.12 46.84
C LEU A 306 32.15 -19.65 47.31
N PRO A 307 32.26 -18.81 48.34
CA PRO A 307 33.53 -18.44 48.93
C PRO A 307 34.02 -19.51 49.90
N SER A 308 35.26 -20.01 49.73
CA SER A 308 35.97 -20.76 50.73
C SER A 308 37.01 -19.88 51.46
N HIS A 309 36.94 -19.99 52.75
CA HIS A 309 37.81 -19.49 53.82
C HIS A 309 39.31 -19.68 53.58
N SER A 310 40.13 -18.65 53.90
CA SER A 310 41.17 -18.70 54.97
C SER A 310 42.21 -17.58 54.84
N ASP A 311 42.29 -16.80 55.94
CA ASP A 311 43.49 -16.25 56.64
C ASP A 311 44.60 -15.47 55.94
N MET A 312 44.63 -14.18 56.23
CA MET A 312 45.64 -13.30 56.91
C MET A 312 47.15 -13.37 56.52
N PRO A 313 47.95 -12.36 57.01
CA PRO A 313 48.18 -11.01 56.51
C PRO A 313 49.64 -10.77 56.17
N GLY A 314 49.98 -9.68 55.50
CA GLY A 314 51.42 -9.29 55.41
C GLY A 314 51.69 -8.16 54.43
N SER A 315 51.75 -6.98 54.97
CA SER A 315 52.63 -5.89 54.62
C SER A 315 53.71 -6.24 53.56
N GLU A 316 53.71 -5.56 52.44
CA GLU A 316 54.89 -5.21 51.62
C GLU A 316 54.53 -4.87 50.14
N VAL A 317 53.81 -3.83 49.88
CA VAL A 317 53.62 -3.35 48.49
C VAL A 317 53.43 -1.81 48.41
N ASP A 318 53.95 -1.07 49.34
CA ASP A 318 53.88 0.42 49.29
C ASP A 318 55.21 1.13 48.91
N LEU A 319 56.25 0.38 48.47
CA LEU A 319 57.50 0.98 48.08
C LEU A 319 57.85 1.01 46.59
N ALA A 320 56.97 0.40 45.74
CA ALA A 320 57.28 0.33 44.30
C ALA A 320 56.53 1.41 43.45
N LYS A 321 55.70 2.24 44.07
CA LYS A 321 54.89 3.27 43.35
C LYS A 321 55.45 4.69 43.40
N GLN A 322 56.59 4.89 44.16
CA GLN A 322 57.24 6.18 44.27
C GLN A 322 58.46 6.40 43.36
N SER A 323 58.94 5.35 42.71
CA SER A 323 60.13 5.47 41.84
C SER A 323 59.82 5.77 40.37
N THR A 324 58.62 5.60 39.93
CA THR A 324 58.21 5.84 38.52
C THR A 324 57.68 7.23 38.23
N LEU A 325 57.49 8.07 39.27
CA LEU A 325 56.98 9.46 39.10
C LEU A 325 58.12 10.52 39.09
N SER A 326 59.39 10.08 39.37
CA SER A 326 60.52 10.97 39.35
C SER A 326 61.22 11.07 38.00
N GLU A 327 61.13 10.08 37.13
CA GLU A 327 61.80 10.07 35.81
C GLU A 327 61.05 10.72 34.67
N ALA A 328 59.73 11.02 34.84
CA ALA A 328 58.94 11.64 33.80
C ALA A 328 59.00 13.19 33.76
N LYS A 329 59.82 13.84 34.60
CA LYS A 329 59.96 15.30 34.67
C LYS A 329 61.37 15.86 34.24
N ALA A 330 62.29 15.04 33.76
CA ALA A 330 63.61 15.47 33.33
C ALA A 330 63.88 15.41 31.81
N GLY A 331 62.85 15.28 30.98
CA GLY A 331 63.02 15.15 29.53
C GLY A 331 62.20 16.16 28.67
N ALA A 332 62.03 17.39 29.12
CA ALA A 332 61.48 18.47 28.29
C ALA A 332 62.24 19.80 28.65
N GLN A 333 63.39 19.98 28.04
CA GLN A 333 63.97 21.28 27.68
C GLN A 333 64.43 21.20 26.21
#